data_5f9f5254654e489a28a1092c86b79971
#
_entry.id   5f9f5254654e489a28a1092c86b79971
#
_cell.length_a   1.000
_cell.length_b   1.000
_cell.length_c   1.000
_cell.angle_alpha   90.00
_cell.angle_beta   90.00
_cell.angle_gamma   90.00
#
_symmetry.space_group_name_H-M   'P 1'
#
loop_
_entity.id
_entity.type
_entity.pdbx_description
1 polymer ?
#
loop_
_entity_poly.entity_id
_entity_poly.type
_entity_poly.pdbx_seq_one_letter_code
_entity_poly.pdbx_strand_id
1 'polypeptide(L)'
;DMKDRLIKNLSKGYRQRVGLAQAILGYPEVIILDEPTVGLDPKQIIEIRDLIKGLKQKHTVILSSHILSEVRAVCDYVLIISHGKLVASDTPDNLERLAAGSNSLLMKVKGEKDTIRKALETIEGVTGVEMSYDSDEKLWKTKLSIQENVDIREKVFYAMAKANCPIYEMQVKRVSLEEVFLELTEGEKKSAGKPESSQWKPVEDRSFMNREKK
;
A
#
# COMPACT_ATOMS: atom_id res chain seq x y z
N ASP A 1 25.02 27.27 13.30
CA ASP A 1 24.24 28.36 13.92
C ASP A 1 23.09 27.91 14.84
N MET A 2 22.78 26.63 14.94
CA MET A 2 21.69 26.11 15.78
C MET A 2 22.15 25.47 17.08
N LYS A 3 23.44 25.14 17.20
CA LYS A 3 24.03 24.41 18.35
C LYS A 3 23.87 25.12 19.70
N ASP A 4 23.81 26.46 19.69
CA ASP A 4 23.73 27.27 20.91
C ASP A 4 22.27 27.65 21.27
N ARG A 5 21.27 27.17 20.49
CA ARG A 5 19.85 27.41 20.76
C ARG A 5 19.27 26.35 21.69
N LEU A 6 18.44 26.80 22.61
CA LEU A 6 17.66 25.88 23.44
C LEU A 6 16.73 25.03 22.55
N ILE A 7 16.62 23.73 22.83
CA ILE A 7 15.80 22.78 22.06
C ILE A 7 14.34 23.26 21.91
N LYS A 8 13.78 23.90 22.96
CA LYS A 8 12.43 24.46 22.93
C LYS A 8 12.23 25.55 21.85
N ASN A 9 13.31 26.22 21.46
CA ASN A 9 13.30 27.32 20.48
C ASN A 9 13.65 26.84 19.06
N LEU A 10 13.85 25.53 18.86
CA LEU A 10 14.09 24.93 17.55
C LEU A 10 12.78 24.73 16.80
N SER A 11 12.84 24.74 15.47
CA SER A 11 11.71 24.30 14.64
C SER A 11 11.36 22.85 14.94
N LYS A 12 10.13 22.43 14.57
CA LYS A 12 9.67 21.06 14.78
C LYS A 12 10.63 20.04 14.13
N GLY A 13 11.09 20.31 12.90
CA GLY A 13 12.03 19.45 12.20
C GLY A 13 13.39 19.33 12.89
N TYR A 14 13.91 20.41 13.44
CA TYR A 14 15.15 20.34 14.23
C TYR A 14 14.96 19.56 15.54
N ARG A 15 13.82 19.73 16.23
CA ARG A 15 13.51 18.95 17.44
C ARG A 15 13.41 17.46 17.14
N GLN A 16 12.79 17.11 16.01
CA GLN A 16 12.69 15.71 15.56
C GLN A 16 14.08 15.09 15.32
N ARG A 17 14.98 15.84 14.66
CA ARG A 17 16.37 15.38 14.44
C ARG A 17 17.15 15.23 15.74
N VAL A 18 16.94 16.12 16.71
CA VAL A 18 17.56 16.02 18.04
C VAL A 18 17.04 14.75 18.75
N GLY A 19 15.73 14.50 18.73
CA GLY A 19 15.14 13.27 19.29
C GLY A 19 15.70 12.00 18.64
N LEU A 20 15.84 12.01 17.31
CA LEU A 20 16.42 10.90 16.58
C LEU A 20 17.90 10.68 16.92
N ALA A 21 18.66 11.78 16.99
CA ALA A 21 20.07 11.72 17.43
C ALA A 21 20.19 11.17 18.86
N GLN A 22 19.27 11.54 19.75
CA GLN A 22 19.21 10.99 21.11
C GLN A 22 18.90 9.49 21.10
N ALA A 23 17.98 9.04 20.26
CA ALA A 23 17.57 7.64 20.19
C ALA A 23 18.70 6.69 19.73
N ILE A 24 19.69 7.18 18.97
CA ILE A 24 20.83 6.38 18.50
C ILE A 24 22.05 6.43 19.43
N LEU A 25 22.03 7.28 20.47
CA LEU A 25 23.12 7.33 21.43
C LEU A 25 23.27 6.00 22.17
N GLY A 26 24.49 5.50 22.26
CA GLY A 26 24.76 4.23 22.90
C GLY A 26 24.59 3.00 22.01
N TYR A 27 24.30 3.18 20.72
CA TYR A 27 24.15 2.10 19.73
C TYR A 27 23.16 1.00 20.19
N PRO A 28 21.89 1.34 20.48
CA PRO A 28 20.91 0.37 20.92
C PRO A 28 20.58 -0.61 19.79
N GLU A 29 20.31 -1.86 20.13
CA GLU A 29 19.88 -2.88 19.15
C GLU A 29 18.50 -2.56 18.55
N VAL A 30 17.61 -1.95 19.37
CA VAL A 30 16.25 -1.59 18.99
C VAL A 30 16.02 -0.09 19.17
N ILE A 31 15.50 0.55 18.14
CA ILE A 31 15.12 1.97 18.14
C ILE A 31 13.61 2.06 17.92
N ILE A 32 12.91 2.76 18.79
CA ILE A 32 11.46 2.99 18.68
C ILE A 32 11.22 4.46 18.33
N LEU A 33 10.51 4.71 17.24
CA LEU A 33 10.19 6.04 16.73
C LEU A 33 8.68 6.21 16.66
N ASP A 34 8.16 7.13 17.44
CA ASP A 34 6.73 7.45 17.43
C ASP A 34 6.47 8.65 16.53
N GLU A 35 5.69 8.43 15.44
CA GLU A 35 5.30 9.45 14.45
C GLU A 35 6.48 10.34 13.99
N PRO A 36 7.59 9.77 13.47
CA PRO A 36 8.83 10.50 13.25
C PRO A 36 8.76 11.62 12.19
N THR A 37 7.72 11.64 11.37
CA THR A 37 7.55 12.56 10.23
C THR A 37 6.45 13.59 10.44
N VAL A 38 5.64 13.45 11.49
CA VAL A 38 4.47 14.30 11.71
C VAL A 38 4.83 15.77 11.83
N GLY A 39 4.19 16.59 10.96
CA GLY A 39 4.32 18.05 10.94
C GLY A 39 5.66 18.57 10.42
N LEU A 40 6.33 17.75 9.63
CA LEU A 40 7.48 18.14 8.82
C LEU A 40 7.03 18.57 7.41
N ASP A 41 7.83 19.39 6.78
CA ASP A 41 7.63 19.70 5.35
C ASP A 41 8.11 18.53 4.46
N PRO A 42 7.69 18.47 3.18
CA PRO A 42 8.01 17.35 2.29
C PRO A 42 9.51 17.07 2.14
N LYS A 43 10.36 18.11 2.18
CA LYS A 43 11.81 17.95 2.08
C LYS A 43 12.37 17.28 3.33
N GLN A 44 11.91 17.73 4.50
CA GLN A 44 12.32 17.15 5.78
C GLN A 44 11.85 15.70 5.92
N ILE A 45 10.66 15.37 5.42
CA ILE A 45 10.16 14.00 5.40
C ILE A 45 11.11 13.08 4.63
N ILE A 46 11.57 13.49 3.45
CA ILE A 46 12.52 12.71 2.65
C ILE A 46 13.81 12.48 3.43
N GLU A 47 14.37 13.53 4.04
CA GLU A 47 15.61 13.46 4.82
C GLU A 47 15.48 12.51 6.02
N ILE A 48 14.35 12.54 6.75
CA ILE A 48 14.08 11.61 7.86
C ILE A 48 13.92 10.17 7.39
N ARG A 49 13.22 9.95 6.27
CA ARG A 49 13.09 8.61 5.65
C ARG A 49 14.45 8.01 5.30
N ASP A 50 15.32 8.81 4.67
CA ASP A 50 16.66 8.34 4.29
C ASP A 50 17.52 8.02 5.52
N LEU A 51 17.36 8.81 6.58
CA LEU A 51 18.03 8.55 7.85
C LEU A 51 17.53 7.23 8.47
N ILE A 52 16.21 6.99 8.53
CA ILE A 52 15.65 5.75 9.07
C ILE A 52 16.11 4.54 8.24
N LYS A 53 16.14 4.66 6.89
CA LYS A 53 16.70 3.62 6.01
C LYS A 53 18.17 3.32 6.31
N GLY A 54 18.95 4.33 6.67
CA GLY A 54 20.33 4.13 7.10
C GLY A 54 20.44 3.39 8.44
N LEU A 55 19.57 3.72 9.39
CA LEU A 55 19.55 3.11 10.72
C LEU A 55 19.21 1.62 10.68
N LYS A 56 18.25 1.21 9.84
CA LYS A 56 17.80 -0.20 9.74
C LYS A 56 18.90 -1.18 9.29
N GLN A 57 20.02 -0.68 8.76
CA GLN A 57 21.15 -1.54 8.40
C GLN A 57 21.92 -2.07 9.63
N LYS A 58 21.80 -1.40 10.77
CA LYS A 58 22.54 -1.69 12.00
C LYS A 58 21.67 -1.89 13.23
N HIS A 59 20.41 -1.50 13.14
CA HIS A 59 19.44 -1.50 14.24
C HIS A 59 18.11 -2.11 13.78
N THR A 60 17.39 -2.72 14.69
CA THR A 60 15.97 -3.00 14.51
C THR A 60 15.21 -1.71 14.77
N VAL A 61 14.53 -1.16 13.75
CA VAL A 61 13.76 0.08 13.89
C VAL A 61 12.26 -0.26 13.90
N ILE A 62 11.59 0.11 14.97
CA ILE A 62 10.13 0.05 15.10
C ILE A 62 9.61 1.47 14.99
N LEU A 63 8.72 1.74 14.06
CA LEU A 63 8.11 3.07 13.93
C LEU A 63 6.59 2.97 13.94
N SER A 64 5.94 3.94 14.57
CA SER A 64 4.51 4.18 14.40
C SER A 64 4.29 5.25 13.34
N SER A 65 3.25 5.11 12.53
CA SER A 65 2.78 6.16 11.64
C SER A 65 1.33 5.92 11.23
N HIS A 66 0.60 7.01 11.03
CA HIS A 66 -0.73 6.99 10.41
C HIS A 66 -0.67 7.32 8.91
N ILE A 67 0.51 7.64 8.39
CA ILE A 67 0.75 7.95 6.97
C ILE A 67 1.27 6.68 6.28
N LEU A 68 0.37 5.91 5.68
CA LEU A 68 0.67 4.58 5.14
C LEU A 68 1.63 4.61 3.96
N SER A 69 1.62 5.68 3.15
CA SER A 69 2.61 5.88 2.09
C SER A 69 4.05 6.04 2.62
N GLU A 70 4.21 6.53 3.84
CA GLU A 70 5.52 6.61 4.50
C GLU A 70 5.94 5.24 5.03
N VAL A 71 5.00 4.51 5.65
CA VAL A 71 5.21 3.13 6.10
C VAL A 71 5.69 2.27 4.92
N ARG A 72 4.99 2.33 3.78
CA ARG A 72 5.39 1.62 2.56
C ARG A 72 6.80 1.97 2.09
N ALA A 73 7.18 3.25 2.19
CA ALA A 73 8.47 3.73 1.70
C ALA A 73 9.67 3.31 2.55
N VAL A 74 9.44 2.95 3.83
CA VAL A 74 10.52 2.76 4.82
C VAL A 74 10.51 1.36 5.44
N CYS A 75 9.34 0.76 5.69
CA CYS A 75 9.21 -0.48 6.42
C CYS A 75 9.38 -1.70 5.54
N ASP A 76 10.06 -2.71 6.05
CA ASP A 76 10.16 -4.04 5.43
C ASP A 76 8.98 -4.94 5.87
N TYR A 77 8.40 -4.64 7.05
CA TYR A 77 7.30 -5.39 7.65
C TYR A 77 6.32 -4.45 8.35
N VAL A 78 5.04 -4.74 8.28
CA VAL A 78 3.98 -3.91 8.82
C VAL A 78 3.10 -4.72 9.77
N LEU A 79 2.78 -4.11 10.90
CA LEU A 79 1.81 -4.60 11.87
C LEU A 79 0.62 -3.63 11.88
N ILE A 80 -0.57 -4.11 11.53
CA ILE A 80 -1.80 -3.31 11.59
C ILE A 80 -2.53 -3.64 12.88
N ILE A 81 -2.73 -2.62 13.73
CA ILE A 81 -3.42 -2.75 15.01
C ILE A 81 -4.74 -1.98 14.93
N SER A 82 -5.83 -2.65 15.26
CA SER A 82 -7.18 -2.07 15.36
C SER A 82 -7.80 -2.45 16.69
N HIS A 83 -8.39 -1.48 17.40
CA HIS A 83 -9.04 -1.70 18.71
C HIS A 83 -8.20 -2.51 19.71
N GLY A 84 -6.87 -2.29 19.72
CA GLY A 84 -5.93 -2.97 20.60
C GLY A 84 -5.60 -4.41 20.19
N LYS A 85 -6.03 -4.87 19.02
CA LYS A 85 -5.74 -6.20 18.47
C LYS A 85 -4.88 -6.09 17.23
N LEU A 86 -3.96 -7.03 17.05
CA LEU A 86 -3.21 -7.20 15.83
C LEU A 86 -4.15 -7.82 14.76
N VAL A 87 -4.50 -7.05 13.73
CA VAL A 87 -5.43 -7.49 12.68
C VAL A 87 -4.72 -7.97 11.43
N ALA A 88 -3.50 -7.48 11.17
CA ALA A 88 -2.68 -7.97 10.06
C ALA A 88 -1.20 -7.80 10.36
N SER A 89 -0.36 -8.66 9.76
CA SER A 89 1.08 -8.69 9.96
C SER A 89 1.77 -9.33 8.76
N ASP A 90 2.40 -8.53 7.90
CA ASP A 90 3.11 -9.01 6.72
C ASP A 90 3.95 -7.87 6.09
N THR A 91 4.64 -8.17 4.99
CA THR A 91 5.28 -7.14 4.15
C THR A 91 4.23 -6.23 3.50
N PRO A 92 4.56 -4.96 3.23
CA PRO A 92 3.64 -4.06 2.53
C PRO A 92 3.06 -4.66 1.25
N ASP A 93 3.92 -5.25 0.41
CA ASP A 93 3.52 -5.83 -0.87
C ASP A 93 2.56 -7.04 -0.70
N ASN A 94 2.77 -7.87 0.33
CA ASN A 94 1.88 -8.98 0.61
C ASN A 94 0.52 -8.51 1.13
N LEU A 95 0.49 -7.51 2.02
CA LEU A 95 -0.75 -6.93 2.53
C LEU A 95 -1.60 -6.35 1.39
N GLU A 96 -0.97 -5.59 0.49
CA GLU A 96 -1.65 -5.04 -0.69
C GLU A 96 -2.16 -6.13 -1.63
N ARG A 97 -1.40 -7.22 -1.81
CA ARG A 97 -1.80 -8.36 -2.64
C ARG A 97 -2.98 -9.13 -2.03
N LEU A 98 -2.96 -9.36 -0.72
CA LEU A 98 -4.04 -10.08 -0.02
C LEU A 98 -5.36 -9.32 -0.04
N ALA A 99 -5.33 -8.00 0.16
CA ALA A 99 -6.52 -7.17 0.09
C ALA A 99 -7.00 -6.94 -1.36
N ALA A 100 -6.09 -7.03 -2.34
CA ALA A 100 -6.47 -6.87 -3.74
C ALA A 100 -7.48 -7.93 -4.22
N GLY A 101 -7.61 -9.09 -3.51
CA GLY A 101 -8.56 -10.18 -3.83
C GLY A 101 -8.57 -10.63 -5.30
N SER A 102 -8.31 -9.71 -6.20
CA SER A 102 -8.03 -9.85 -7.62
C SER A 102 -7.37 -8.56 -8.12
N ASN A 103 -6.28 -8.68 -8.86
CA ASN A 103 -5.75 -7.54 -9.61
C ASN A 103 -6.86 -6.96 -10.49
N SER A 104 -7.00 -5.64 -10.51
CA SER A 104 -7.95 -5.01 -11.41
C SER A 104 -7.24 -4.12 -12.43
N LEU A 105 -7.70 -4.19 -13.68
CA LEU A 105 -7.27 -3.32 -14.76
C LEU A 105 -8.35 -2.27 -15.00
N LEU A 106 -7.98 -1.02 -14.80
CA LEU A 106 -8.83 0.12 -15.10
C LEU A 106 -8.52 0.60 -16.50
N MET A 107 -9.57 0.89 -17.28
CA MET A 107 -9.41 1.38 -18.65
C MET A 107 -10.45 2.44 -18.96
N LYS A 108 -10.08 3.37 -19.86
CA LYS A 108 -11.02 4.22 -20.58
C LYS A 108 -11.02 3.84 -22.05
N VAL A 109 -12.18 3.45 -22.55
CA VAL A 109 -12.33 2.91 -23.90
C VAL A 109 -13.45 3.62 -24.64
N LYS A 110 -13.24 3.91 -25.92
CA LYS A 110 -14.26 4.46 -26.82
C LYS A 110 -14.85 3.35 -27.66
N GLY A 111 -16.19 3.32 -27.75
CA GLY A 111 -16.89 2.34 -28.57
C GLY A 111 -18.29 2.06 -28.05
N GLU A 112 -18.93 1.04 -28.62
CA GLU A 112 -20.22 0.57 -28.17
C GLU A 112 -20.05 -0.37 -26.96
N LYS A 113 -20.93 -0.22 -25.97
CA LYS A 113 -20.88 -0.95 -24.70
C LYS A 113 -20.78 -2.46 -24.86
N ASP A 114 -21.68 -3.00 -25.70
CA ASP A 114 -21.80 -4.46 -25.86
C ASP A 114 -20.60 -5.04 -26.63
N THR A 115 -20.07 -4.28 -27.59
CA THR A 115 -18.86 -4.65 -28.33
C THR A 115 -17.65 -4.72 -27.40
N ILE A 116 -17.46 -3.68 -26.58
CA ILE A 116 -16.37 -3.64 -25.58
C ILE A 116 -16.51 -4.80 -24.60
N ARG A 117 -17.70 -4.97 -24.01
CA ARG A 117 -17.99 -6.03 -23.03
C ARG A 117 -17.69 -7.42 -23.57
N LYS A 118 -18.25 -7.76 -24.73
CA LYS A 118 -18.05 -9.07 -25.38
C LYS A 118 -16.57 -9.36 -25.64
N ALA A 119 -15.84 -8.36 -26.16
CA ALA A 119 -14.41 -8.53 -26.43
C ALA A 119 -13.59 -8.77 -25.16
N LEU A 120 -13.94 -8.13 -24.04
CA LEU A 120 -13.24 -8.29 -22.77
C LEU A 120 -13.58 -9.59 -22.05
N GLU A 121 -14.84 -10.04 -22.10
CA GLU A 121 -15.28 -11.28 -21.45
C GLU A 121 -14.70 -12.54 -22.12
N THR A 122 -14.23 -12.45 -23.37
CA THR A 122 -13.56 -13.56 -24.06
C THR A 122 -12.11 -13.76 -23.67
N ILE A 123 -11.53 -12.82 -22.92
CA ILE A 123 -10.11 -12.86 -22.56
C ILE A 123 -9.91 -13.82 -21.39
N GLU A 124 -9.10 -14.85 -21.60
CA GLU A 124 -8.68 -15.77 -20.56
C GLU A 124 -7.96 -15.04 -19.42
N GLY A 125 -8.40 -15.23 -18.18
CA GLY A 125 -7.89 -14.56 -16.99
C GLY A 125 -8.76 -13.38 -16.54
N VAL A 126 -9.77 -12.96 -17.30
CA VAL A 126 -10.80 -12.01 -16.86
C VAL A 126 -11.87 -12.74 -16.08
N THR A 127 -12.14 -12.29 -14.84
CA THR A 127 -13.17 -12.89 -13.96
C THR A 127 -14.40 -12.00 -13.81
N GLY A 128 -14.30 -10.73 -14.19
CA GLY A 128 -15.41 -9.78 -14.13
C GLY A 128 -15.16 -8.52 -14.93
N VAL A 129 -16.24 -7.92 -15.46
CA VAL A 129 -16.21 -6.67 -16.24
C VAL A 129 -17.28 -5.73 -15.71
N GLU A 130 -16.84 -4.66 -15.06
CA GLU A 130 -17.67 -3.54 -14.62
C GLU A 130 -17.49 -2.36 -15.57
N MET A 131 -18.58 -1.73 -15.99
CA MET A 131 -18.53 -0.62 -16.95
C MET A 131 -19.45 0.52 -16.51
N SER A 132 -18.93 1.74 -16.53
CA SER A 132 -19.70 2.97 -16.34
C SER A 132 -19.38 3.97 -17.46
N TYR A 133 -20.39 4.69 -17.93
CA TYR A 133 -20.20 5.68 -18.99
C TYR A 133 -19.89 7.05 -18.39
N ASP A 134 -18.83 7.65 -18.86
CA ASP A 134 -18.46 9.01 -18.54
C ASP A 134 -18.98 9.93 -19.65
N SER A 135 -19.99 10.76 -19.32
CA SER A 135 -20.64 11.67 -20.27
C SER A 135 -19.75 12.85 -20.67
N ASP A 136 -18.83 13.26 -19.80
CA ASP A 136 -17.95 14.40 -20.05
C ASP A 136 -16.83 14.03 -21.02
N GLU A 137 -16.20 12.88 -20.79
CA GLU A 137 -15.14 12.37 -21.66
C GLU A 137 -15.70 11.57 -22.87
N LYS A 138 -16.98 11.19 -22.85
CA LYS A 138 -17.63 10.31 -23.85
C LYS A 138 -16.92 8.97 -24.01
N LEU A 139 -16.48 8.40 -22.90
CA LEU A 139 -15.72 7.16 -22.81
C LEU A 139 -16.38 6.18 -21.83
N TRP A 140 -16.15 4.89 -22.03
CA TRP A 140 -16.48 3.87 -21.05
C TRP A 140 -15.32 3.71 -20.07
N LYS A 141 -15.56 4.01 -18.80
CA LYS A 141 -14.70 3.60 -17.69
C LYS A 141 -14.97 2.13 -17.41
N THR A 142 -13.97 1.31 -17.60
CA THR A 142 -14.08 -0.15 -17.47
C THR A 142 -13.11 -0.64 -16.42
N LYS A 143 -13.61 -1.45 -15.48
CA LYS A 143 -12.81 -2.15 -14.48
C LYS A 143 -12.91 -3.66 -14.76
N LEU A 144 -11.77 -4.28 -15.02
CA LEU A 144 -11.65 -5.73 -15.18
C LEU A 144 -11.13 -6.32 -13.87
N SER A 145 -11.80 -7.34 -13.38
CA SER A 145 -11.27 -8.23 -12.37
C SER A 145 -10.44 -9.32 -13.05
N ILE A 146 -9.23 -9.59 -12.55
CA ILE A 146 -8.25 -10.46 -13.20
C ILE A 146 -7.84 -11.55 -12.21
N GLN A 147 -7.60 -12.76 -12.70
CA GLN A 147 -7.04 -13.85 -11.91
C GLN A 147 -5.66 -13.47 -11.34
N GLU A 148 -5.32 -14.00 -10.16
CA GLU A 148 -4.04 -13.74 -9.52
C GLU A 148 -2.86 -14.12 -10.42
N ASN A 149 -1.81 -13.26 -10.41
CA ASN A 149 -0.56 -13.46 -11.12
C ASN A 149 -0.66 -13.57 -12.66
N VAL A 150 -1.76 -13.10 -13.26
CA VAL A 150 -1.93 -13.08 -14.72
C VAL A 150 -1.83 -11.64 -15.23
N ASP A 151 -0.91 -11.37 -16.14
CA ASP A 151 -0.87 -10.10 -16.88
C ASP A 151 -1.66 -10.24 -18.18
N ILE A 152 -2.79 -9.53 -18.26
CA ILE A 152 -3.68 -9.58 -19.42
C ILE A 152 -3.58 -8.34 -20.31
N ARG A 153 -2.69 -7.39 -20.00
CA ARG A 153 -2.64 -6.09 -20.70
C ARG A 153 -2.45 -6.23 -22.20
N GLU A 154 -1.58 -7.13 -22.63
CA GLU A 154 -1.35 -7.40 -24.04
C GLU A 154 -2.56 -8.04 -24.70
N LYS A 155 -3.19 -9.03 -24.06
CA LYS A 155 -4.42 -9.67 -24.57
C LYS A 155 -5.55 -8.65 -24.72
N VAL A 156 -5.71 -7.75 -23.73
CA VAL A 156 -6.69 -6.65 -23.76
C VAL A 156 -6.42 -5.69 -24.91
N PHE A 157 -5.16 -5.30 -25.11
CA PHE A 157 -4.79 -4.41 -26.21
C PHE A 157 -5.21 -4.99 -27.56
N TYR A 158 -4.84 -6.24 -27.84
CA TYR A 158 -5.21 -6.87 -29.12
C TYR A 158 -6.71 -7.11 -29.26
N ALA A 159 -7.42 -7.47 -28.19
CA ALA A 159 -8.87 -7.64 -28.23
C ALA A 159 -9.58 -6.32 -28.58
N MET A 160 -9.18 -5.22 -27.96
CA MET A 160 -9.75 -3.90 -28.23
C MET A 160 -9.40 -3.40 -29.62
N ALA A 161 -8.15 -3.62 -30.09
CA ALA A 161 -7.75 -3.29 -31.45
C ALA A 161 -8.58 -4.05 -32.51
N LYS A 162 -8.80 -5.36 -32.29
CA LYS A 162 -9.64 -6.18 -33.15
C LYS A 162 -11.10 -5.75 -33.17
N ALA A 163 -11.60 -5.29 -32.02
CA ALA A 163 -12.96 -4.76 -31.87
C ALA A 163 -13.12 -3.32 -32.39
N ASN A 164 -12.04 -2.70 -32.87
CA ASN A 164 -11.99 -1.29 -33.27
C ASN A 164 -12.44 -0.31 -32.16
N CYS A 165 -12.08 -0.64 -30.91
CA CYS A 165 -12.39 0.13 -29.71
C CYS A 165 -11.10 0.77 -29.14
N PRO A 166 -10.79 2.02 -29.47
CA PRO A 166 -9.57 2.67 -28.99
C PRO A 166 -9.51 2.77 -27.46
N ILE A 167 -8.34 2.42 -26.91
CA ILE A 167 -8.04 2.58 -25.50
C ILE A 167 -7.40 3.95 -25.29
N TYR A 168 -7.96 4.78 -24.41
CA TYR A 168 -7.46 6.09 -24.06
C TYR A 168 -6.59 6.06 -22.79
N GLU A 169 -6.90 5.14 -21.89
CA GLU A 169 -6.15 4.94 -20.65
C GLU A 169 -6.19 3.47 -20.25
N MET A 170 -5.07 2.94 -19.76
CA MET A 170 -4.98 1.59 -19.21
C MET A 170 -4.04 1.61 -18.00
N GLN A 171 -4.57 1.27 -16.83
CA GLN A 171 -3.83 1.29 -15.58
C GLN A 171 -4.13 0.04 -14.75
N VAL A 172 -3.08 -0.64 -14.29
CA VAL A 172 -3.26 -1.68 -13.27
C VAL A 172 -3.55 -1.01 -11.94
N LYS A 173 -4.76 -1.19 -11.42
CA LYS A 173 -5.09 -0.75 -10.07
C LYS A 173 -4.48 -1.75 -9.08
N ARG A 174 -3.52 -1.28 -8.30
CA ARG A 174 -3.04 -1.97 -7.10
C ARG A 174 -3.81 -1.43 -5.92
N VAL A 175 -4.25 -2.29 -5.05
CA VAL A 175 -4.81 -1.88 -3.77
C VAL A 175 -3.68 -1.24 -2.96
N SER A 176 -3.93 -0.09 -2.39
CA SER A 176 -2.95 0.60 -1.54
C SER A 176 -3.04 0.12 -0.10
N LEU A 177 -1.99 0.35 0.70
CA LEU A 177 -2.05 0.07 2.14
C LEU A 177 -3.17 0.82 2.84
N GLU A 178 -3.58 1.99 2.33
CA GLU A 178 -4.72 2.75 2.82
C GLU A 178 -6.03 1.99 2.63
N GLU A 179 -6.25 1.41 1.44
CA GLU A 179 -7.44 0.59 1.16
C GLU A 179 -7.44 -0.69 2.01
N VAL A 180 -6.27 -1.34 2.17
CA VAL A 180 -6.08 -2.50 3.08
C VAL A 180 -6.47 -2.14 4.51
N PHE A 181 -5.95 -1.03 5.01
CA PHE A 181 -6.22 -0.56 6.37
C PHE A 181 -7.71 -0.31 6.59
N LEU A 182 -8.37 0.39 5.65
CA LEU A 182 -9.80 0.66 5.72
C LEU A 182 -10.62 -0.63 5.69
N GLU A 183 -10.31 -1.57 4.81
CA GLU A 183 -11.02 -2.85 4.73
C GLU A 183 -10.91 -3.65 6.02
N LEU A 184 -9.71 -3.74 6.61
CA LEU A 184 -9.46 -4.48 7.84
C LEU A 184 -10.08 -3.80 9.07
N THR A 185 -10.16 -2.46 9.10
CA THR A 185 -10.68 -1.72 10.25
C THR A 185 -12.18 -1.45 10.18
N GLU A 186 -12.77 -1.31 8.99
CA GLU A 186 -14.21 -1.10 8.78
C GLU A 186 -14.99 -2.42 8.67
N GLY A 187 -14.35 -3.48 8.21
CA GLY A 187 -14.95 -4.82 8.13
C GLY A 187 -15.45 -5.31 9.49
N GLU A 188 -14.79 -4.93 10.59
CA GLU A 188 -15.23 -5.23 11.95
C GLU A 188 -16.53 -4.52 12.34
N LYS A 189 -16.85 -3.34 11.79
CA LYS A 189 -18.11 -2.63 12.04
C LYS A 189 -19.33 -3.29 11.37
N LYS A 190 -19.11 -4.06 10.28
CA LYS A 190 -20.18 -4.80 9.59
C LYS A 190 -20.39 -6.22 10.10
N SER A 191 -19.42 -6.79 10.82
CA SER A 191 -19.47 -8.16 11.33
C SER A 191 -20.07 -8.31 12.72
N ALA A 192 -20.63 -7.26 13.34
CA ALA A 192 -21.49 -7.38 14.51
C ALA A 192 -22.81 -8.12 14.22
N GLY A 193 -23.00 -8.64 13.01
CA GLY A 193 -24.15 -9.44 12.57
C GLY A 193 -23.79 -10.49 11.53
N LYS A 194 -23.29 -11.63 11.99
CA LYS A 194 -23.03 -12.93 11.36
C LYS A 194 -21.57 -13.25 10.99
N PRO A 195 -21.13 -14.47 11.37
CA PRO A 195 -19.77 -14.93 11.13
C PRO A 195 -19.64 -15.64 9.78
N GLU A 196 -18.39 -15.82 9.43
CA GLU A 196 -17.82 -16.73 8.42
C GLU A 196 -17.47 -16.16 7.07
N SER A 197 -16.20 -16.29 6.89
CA SER A 197 -15.36 -16.42 5.70
C SER A 197 -14.48 -15.24 5.32
N SER A 198 -13.55 -14.87 6.19
CA SER A 198 -12.26 -14.41 5.71
C SER A 198 -11.20 -15.40 6.20
N GLN A 199 -10.68 -16.21 5.29
CA GLN A 199 -9.58 -17.17 5.54
C GLN A 199 -8.25 -16.43 5.71
N TRP A 200 -8.20 -15.45 6.61
CA TRP A 200 -6.93 -14.90 7.00
C TRP A 200 -6.40 -15.71 8.18
N LYS A 201 -5.44 -16.59 7.93
CA LYS A 201 -4.65 -17.25 8.98
C LYS A 201 -3.38 -16.45 9.16
N PRO A 202 -3.00 -16.09 10.41
CA PRO A 202 -1.67 -15.55 10.68
C PRO A 202 -0.65 -16.57 10.18
N VAL A 203 0.30 -16.12 9.38
CA VAL A 203 1.42 -16.98 8.97
C VAL A 203 2.25 -17.21 10.23
N GLU A 204 2.20 -18.43 10.78
CA GLU A 204 3.10 -18.89 11.84
C GLU A 204 4.52 -19.19 11.26
N ASP A 205 5.05 -18.28 10.46
CA ASP A 205 6.42 -18.44 9.98
C ASP A 205 7.39 -17.73 10.92
N ARG A 206 7.87 -18.50 11.89
CA ARG A 206 8.94 -18.10 12.81
C ARG A 206 10.35 -18.09 12.16
N SER A 207 10.45 -18.09 10.84
CA SER A 207 11.73 -18.17 10.13
C SER A 207 12.61 -16.92 10.29
N PHE A 208 12.06 -15.82 10.76
CA PHE A 208 12.81 -14.59 11.03
C PHE A 208 13.64 -14.62 12.32
N MET A 209 13.39 -15.58 13.24
CA MET A 209 14.15 -15.69 14.51
C MET A 209 15.50 -16.40 14.36
N ASN A 210 15.85 -16.95 13.21
CA ASN A 210 17.06 -17.73 13.01
C ASN A 210 18.13 -17.06 12.15
N ARG A 211 18.21 -15.73 12.12
CA ARG A 211 19.36 -15.03 11.51
C ARG A 211 20.42 -14.64 12.52
N GLU A 212 20.59 -15.40 13.57
CA GLU A 212 21.79 -15.31 14.40
C GLU A 212 22.48 -16.67 14.42
N LYS A 213 23.53 -16.80 13.63
CA LYS A 213 24.78 -17.56 13.83
C LYS A 213 25.38 -17.94 12.48
N LYS A 214 26.07 -16.98 11.88
CA LYS A 214 27.31 -17.26 11.15
C LYS A 214 28.16 -15.99 11.08
#